data_f65f31e145903105eb477053ac938eb9
#
_entry.id   f65f31e145903105eb477053ac938eb9
#
_cell.length_a   1.000
_cell.length_b   1.000
_cell.length_c   1.000
_cell.angle_alpha   90.00
_cell.angle_beta   90.00
_cell.angle_gamma   90.00
#
_symmetry.space_group_name_H-M   'P 1'
#
loop_
_entity.id
_entity.type
_entity.pdbx_description
1 polymer ?
#
loop_
_entity_poly.entity_id
_entity_poly.type
_entity_poly.pdbx_seq_one_letter_code
_entity_poly.pdbx_strand_id
1 'polypeptide(L)'
;MRLGSIMPLTALAAVAILLAAAVAPAANAATKPGAKCTKAGVTVHVGNSDLRCVKKGGKLVWVKVSSEGASGENSSSITSNASIPKVIQNWGLALEPYDAATGKAGVMQIAGVTPPTFSNPADTAAYSRIVGLYGDVVLGILEPQMAFIAPLGTPVISMLDGTVCDLPQLYSNDYSVRVAPKGMACMTGGAPILFEHEHLISPLVKVGDKVRAGQRLGTVSDYMSNWKAKGMGMIETGVFFAKAGSNVPWHACLANYLAPSKKSSMTNVLTSIENGWIAVRNDPGLYSLAAQNPIGCLTQDDITDSNTGVK
;
A
#
# COMPACT_ATOMS: atom_id res chain seq x y z
N MET A 1 -12.18 73.65 -22.11
CA MET A 1 -11.20 74.07 -23.13
C MET A 1 -10.25 72.93 -23.41
N ARG A 2 -10.15 72.53 -24.71
CA ARG A 2 -9.15 71.70 -25.43
C ARG A 2 -8.84 70.33 -24.82
N LEU A 3 -9.34 69.20 -25.33
CA LEU A 3 -8.98 68.43 -26.56
C LEU A 3 -7.48 68.24 -26.74
N GLY A 4 -7.07 66.97 -26.64
CA GLY A 4 -5.78 66.44 -27.03
C GLY A 4 -5.89 64.93 -27.20
N SER A 5 -6.49 64.53 -28.34
CA SER A 5 -6.43 63.16 -28.87
C SER A 5 -5.00 62.86 -29.32
N ILE A 6 -4.49 61.67 -28.92
CA ILE A 6 -3.46 61.01 -29.73
C ILE A 6 -3.78 59.52 -29.73
N MET A 7 -4.12 59.03 -30.90
CA MET A 7 -4.33 57.64 -31.31
C MET A 7 -2.97 57.00 -31.73
N PRO A 8 -2.94 55.79 -32.12
CA PRO A 8 -2.19 54.64 -31.56
C PRO A 8 -1.15 54.14 -32.58
N LEU A 9 -0.29 53.31 -32.14
CA LEU A 9 0.50 52.47 -33.05
C LEU A 9 0.18 50.99 -32.78
N THR A 10 -0.52 50.43 -33.71
CA THR A 10 -0.74 48.99 -33.87
C THR A 10 0.57 48.33 -34.25
N ALA A 11 1.10 47.50 -33.32
CA ALA A 11 2.17 46.56 -33.65
C ALA A 11 1.52 45.18 -33.92
N LEU A 12 1.48 44.77 -35.16
CA LEU A 12 1.20 43.39 -35.58
C LEU A 12 2.38 42.53 -35.12
N ALA A 13 2.18 41.71 -34.11
CA ALA A 13 3.07 40.60 -33.78
C ALA A 13 2.64 39.39 -34.61
N ALA A 14 3.44 39.05 -35.61
CA ALA A 14 3.28 37.82 -36.38
C ALA A 14 3.60 36.63 -35.44
N VAL A 15 2.59 35.85 -35.12
CA VAL A 15 2.74 34.57 -34.40
C VAL A 15 3.22 33.54 -35.42
N ALA A 16 4.49 33.23 -35.38
CA ALA A 16 5.05 32.08 -36.09
C ALA A 16 4.59 30.81 -35.40
N ILE A 17 3.61 30.11 -35.95
CA ILE A 17 3.21 28.77 -35.54
C ILE A 17 4.30 27.81 -35.98
N LEU A 18 5.19 27.43 -35.08
CA LEU A 18 6.06 26.29 -35.26
C LEU A 18 5.19 25.03 -35.15
N LEU A 19 4.88 24.42 -36.27
CA LEU A 19 4.40 23.05 -36.33
C LEU A 19 5.55 22.15 -35.85
N ALA A 20 5.52 21.78 -34.58
CA ALA A 20 6.26 20.65 -34.12
C ALA A 20 5.60 19.39 -34.74
N ALA A 21 6.24 18.84 -35.75
CA ALA A 21 5.89 17.53 -36.27
C ALA A 21 6.06 16.54 -35.14
N ALA A 22 4.94 16.08 -34.57
CA ALA A 22 4.93 14.95 -33.66
C ALA A 22 5.44 13.74 -34.44
N VAL A 23 6.68 13.35 -34.20
CA VAL A 23 7.20 12.07 -34.63
C VAL A 23 6.38 11.01 -33.88
N ALA A 24 5.39 10.46 -34.57
CA ALA A 24 4.67 9.29 -34.05
C ALA A 24 5.70 8.21 -33.79
N PRO A 25 5.68 7.58 -32.58
CA PRO A 25 6.55 6.45 -32.34
C PRO A 25 6.24 5.38 -33.37
N ALA A 26 7.30 4.90 -34.02
CA ALA A 26 7.23 3.85 -35.03
C ALA A 26 6.35 2.71 -34.52
N ALA A 27 5.43 2.26 -35.38
CA ALA A 27 4.50 1.18 -35.12
C ALA A 27 5.24 0.01 -34.46
N ASN A 28 4.73 -0.42 -33.32
CA ASN A 28 5.21 -1.55 -32.55
C ASN A 28 5.35 -2.78 -33.45
N ALA A 29 6.57 -3.16 -33.76
CA ALA A 29 6.84 -4.52 -34.18
C ALA A 29 6.25 -5.41 -33.09
N ALA A 30 5.23 -6.21 -33.43
CA ALA A 30 4.41 -6.95 -32.49
C ALA A 30 5.30 -7.65 -31.46
N THR A 31 5.23 -7.22 -30.23
CA THR A 31 5.97 -7.80 -29.11
C THR A 31 5.44 -9.22 -28.91
N LYS A 32 6.22 -10.22 -29.35
CA LYS A 32 5.87 -11.64 -29.29
C LYS A 32 7.09 -12.44 -28.85
N PRO A 33 6.90 -13.63 -28.29
CA PRO A 33 8.01 -14.52 -27.94
C PRO A 33 8.97 -14.70 -29.12
N GLY A 34 10.28 -14.59 -28.85
CA GLY A 34 11.34 -14.69 -29.87
C GLY A 34 11.64 -13.37 -30.61
N ALA A 35 10.80 -12.36 -30.56
CA ALA A 35 11.08 -11.06 -31.16
C ALA A 35 12.22 -10.33 -30.42
N LYS A 36 12.94 -9.47 -31.15
CA LYS A 36 14.04 -8.67 -30.61
C LYS A 36 13.54 -7.66 -29.58
N CYS A 37 14.23 -7.51 -28.48
CA CYS A 37 14.00 -6.48 -27.49
C CYS A 37 15.25 -5.64 -27.26
N THR A 38 15.12 -4.49 -26.61
CA THR A 38 16.19 -3.49 -26.54
C THR A 38 16.88 -3.40 -25.18
N LYS A 39 16.22 -3.82 -24.11
CA LYS A 39 16.75 -3.70 -22.74
C LYS A 39 16.46 -4.96 -21.95
N ALA A 40 17.54 -5.66 -21.53
CA ALA A 40 17.41 -6.86 -20.70
C ALA A 40 16.72 -6.56 -19.36
N GLY A 41 15.91 -7.52 -18.90
CA GLY A 41 15.20 -7.43 -17.62
C GLY A 41 13.82 -6.77 -17.71
N VAL A 42 13.52 -6.02 -18.77
CA VAL A 42 12.20 -5.40 -18.96
C VAL A 42 11.15 -6.49 -19.20
N THR A 43 10.02 -6.39 -18.52
CA THR A 43 8.84 -7.21 -18.73
C THR A 43 7.72 -6.38 -19.34
N VAL A 44 6.96 -6.96 -20.29
CA VAL A 44 5.79 -6.34 -20.91
C VAL A 44 4.65 -7.34 -20.91
N HIS A 45 3.44 -6.85 -20.68
CA HIS A 45 2.22 -7.64 -20.76
C HIS A 45 1.64 -7.57 -22.17
N VAL A 46 1.41 -8.73 -22.82
CA VAL A 46 0.86 -8.81 -24.18
C VAL A 46 -0.24 -9.87 -24.20
N GLY A 47 -1.48 -9.45 -24.30
CA GLY A 47 -2.64 -10.33 -24.15
C GLY A 47 -2.65 -10.98 -22.78
N ASN A 48 -2.77 -12.29 -22.71
CA ASN A 48 -2.74 -13.06 -21.44
C ASN A 48 -1.34 -13.60 -21.12
N SER A 49 -0.27 -12.93 -21.51
CA SER A 49 1.10 -13.43 -21.33
C SER A 49 2.08 -12.32 -21.02
N ASP A 50 2.93 -12.56 -20.04
CA ASP A 50 4.08 -11.71 -19.75
C ASP A 50 5.27 -12.14 -20.58
N LEU A 51 5.93 -11.16 -21.21
CA LEU A 51 7.15 -11.36 -21.96
C LEU A 51 8.29 -10.61 -21.28
N ARG A 52 9.38 -11.31 -20.99
CA ARG A 52 10.60 -10.72 -20.41
C ARG A 52 11.70 -10.68 -21.46
N CYS A 53 12.38 -9.55 -21.54
CA CYS A 53 13.54 -9.38 -22.39
C CYS A 53 14.76 -10.05 -21.75
N VAL A 54 15.29 -11.11 -22.38
CA VAL A 54 16.45 -11.85 -21.87
C VAL A 54 17.55 -11.94 -22.91
N LYS A 55 18.81 -12.09 -22.47
CA LYS A 55 19.94 -12.35 -23.35
C LYS A 55 20.02 -13.85 -23.63
N LYS A 56 19.77 -14.26 -24.87
CA LYS A 56 19.86 -15.66 -25.32
C LYS A 56 20.73 -15.73 -26.57
N GLY A 57 21.79 -16.52 -26.53
CA GLY A 57 22.71 -16.63 -27.65
C GLY A 57 23.36 -15.32 -28.09
N GLY A 58 23.66 -14.42 -27.15
CA GLY A 58 24.26 -13.10 -27.44
C GLY A 58 23.27 -12.02 -27.90
N LYS A 59 22.01 -12.35 -28.13
CA LYS A 59 20.95 -11.44 -28.60
C LYS A 59 19.92 -11.21 -27.53
N LEU A 60 19.31 -10.00 -27.49
CA LEU A 60 18.17 -9.68 -26.62
C LEU A 60 16.87 -10.06 -27.32
N VAL A 61 16.11 -10.95 -26.69
CA VAL A 61 14.84 -11.47 -27.24
C VAL A 61 13.77 -11.55 -26.16
N TRP A 62 12.52 -11.35 -26.58
CA TRP A 62 11.36 -11.55 -25.72
C TRP A 62 11.12 -13.04 -25.49
N VAL A 63 11.08 -13.44 -24.25
CA VAL A 63 10.72 -14.80 -23.83
C VAL A 63 9.45 -14.74 -23.02
N LYS A 64 8.50 -15.61 -23.33
CA LYS A 64 7.30 -15.75 -22.52
C LYS A 64 7.73 -16.17 -21.11
N VAL A 65 7.30 -15.41 -20.10
CA VAL A 65 7.39 -15.82 -18.71
C VAL A 65 6.28 -16.86 -18.54
N SER A 66 6.60 -18.12 -18.85
CA SER A 66 5.74 -19.21 -18.42
C SER A 66 5.99 -19.39 -16.93
N SER A 67 4.94 -19.64 -16.19
CA SER A 67 5.00 -20.09 -14.79
C SER A 67 5.71 -21.45 -14.62
N GLU A 68 6.28 -21.98 -15.70
CA GLU A 68 7.07 -23.21 -15.74
C GLU A 68 8.48 -22.86 -16.25
N GLY A 69 9.47 -22.87 -15.35
CA GLY A 69 10.86 -22.87 -15.79
C GLY A 69 11.86 -22.09 -14.97
N ALA A 70 11.91 -22.33 -13.67
CA ALA A 70 13.15 -22.30 -12.92
C ALA A 70 13.39 -23.70 -12.33
N SER A 71 13.64 -24.67 -13.20
CA SER A 71 14.23 -25.93 -12.81
C SER A 71 15.75 -25.72 -12.71
N GLY A 72 16.21 -25.56 -11.50
CA GLY A 72 17.60 -25.50 -11.08
C GLY A 72 17.63 -25.66 -9.58
N GLU A 73 17.59 -26.94 -9.16
CA GLU A 73 18.06 -27.53 -7.90
C GLU A 73 17.51 -26.96 -6.58
N ASN A 74 16.77 -27.82 -5.86
CA ASN A 74 16.24 -27.72 -4.50
C ASN A 74 15.07 -26.73 -4.29
N SER A 75 14.02 -26.89 -5.07
CA SER A 75 12.68 -26.55 -4.60
C SER A 75 12.24 -27.64 -3.64
N SER A 76 12.61 -27.56 -2.38
CA SER A 76 11.81 -28.16 -1.33
C SER A 76 10.42 -27.54 -1.48
N SER A 77 9.46 -28.33 -1.92
CA SER A 77 8.05 -27.97 -1.97
C SER A 77 7.67 -27.50 -0.57
N ILE A 78 7.58 -26.17 -0.41
CA ILE A 78 7.07 -25.59 0.84
C ILE A 78 5.58 -25.88 0.83
N THR A 79 5.21 -26.99 1.41
CA THR A 79 3.85 -27.21 1.89
C THR A 79 3.65 -26.28 3.07
N SER A 80 3.32 -25.01 2.78
CA SER A 80 3.11 -24.01 3.80
C SER A 80 1.72 -24.15 4.41
N ASN A 81 1.56 -25.20 5.23
CA ASN A 81 0.62 -25.18 6.35
C ASN A 81 1.29 -24.54 7.60
N ALA A 82 2.28 -23.67 7.40
CA ALA A 82 2.85 -22.91 8.48
C ALA A 82 1.76 -21.98 9.02
N SER A 83 1.24 -22.26 10.20
CA SER A 83 0.27 -21.37 10.84
C SER A 83 0.94 -20.01 11.06
N ILE A 84 0.28 -18.94 10.64
CA ILE A 84 0.75 -17.57 10.86
C ILE A 84 0.88 -17.35 12.39
N PRO A 85 2.04 -16.92 12.90
CA PRO A 85 2.25 -16.79 14.33
C PRO A 85 1.53 -15.56 14.91
N LYS A 86 1.06 -15.67 16.15
CA LYS A 86 0.43 -14.57 16.89
C LYS A 86 1.50 -13.71 17.58
N VAL A 87 2.08 -12.78 16.86
CA VAL A 87 3.27 -12.02 17.28
C VAL A 87 3.11 -10.50 17.25
N ILE A 88 1.98 -10.00 16.78
CA ILE A 88 1.73 -8.56 16.63
C ILE A 88 1.56 -7.91 18.01
N GLN A 89 2.31 -6.85 18.27
CA GLN A 89 2.39 -6.15 19.55
C GLN A 89 1.85 -4.73 19.51
N ASN A 90 1.64 -4.16 18.31
CA ASN A 90 1.04 -2.86 18.04
C ASN A 90 0.47 -2.82 16.61
N TRP A 91 -0.28 -1.78 16.25
CA TRP A 91 -0.95 -1.63 14.95
C TRP A 91 -0.09 -0.97 13.86
N GLY A 92 1.22 -0.89 14.03
CA GLY A 92 2.12 -0.16 13.12
C GLY A 92 2.25 1.33 13.46
N LEU A 93 1.44 1.81 14.39
CA LEU A 93 1.46 3.16 14.95
C LEU A 93 1.38 3.08 16.49
N ALA A 94 1.82 4.14 17.18
CA ALA A 94 1.69 4.28 18.63
C ALA A 94 0.28 4.78 18.99
N LEU A 95 -0.69 3.85 18.96
CA LEU A 95 -2.09 4.13 19.22
C LEU A 95 -2.41 3.94 20.71
N GLU A 96 -3.36 4.76 21.17
CA GLU A 96 -3.94 4.69 22.51
C GLU A 96 -5.47 4.84 22.42
N PRO A 97 -6.23 4.54 23.50
CA PRO A 97 -7.64 4.83 23.51
C PRO A 97 -7.91 6.31 23.22
N TYR A 98 -9.01 6.59 22.52
CA TYR A 98 -9.42 7.96 22.23
C TYR A 98 -9.63 8.76 23.52
N ASP A 99 -8.98 9.88 23.63
CA ASP A 99 -9.14 10.88 24.68
C ASP A 99 -9.87 12.11 24.14
N ALA A 100 -11.10 12.29 24.60
CA ALA A 100 -11.95 13.42 24.18
C ALA A 100 -11.42 14.79 24.65
N ALA A 101 -10.62 14.86 25.71
CA ALA A 101 -10.05 16.10 26.20
C ALA A 101 -8.95 16.63 25.28
N THR A 102 -8.15 15.73 24.70
CA THR A 102 -7.09 16.10 23.74
C THR A 102 -7.52 15.95 22.29
N GLY A 103 -8.62 15.24 22.02
CA GLY A 103 -9.07 14.92 20.68
C GLY A 103 -8.19 13.92 19.92
N LYS A 104 -7.38 13.14 20.63
CA LYS A 104 -6.37 12.22 20.06
C LYS A 104 -6.57 10.79 20.52
N ALA A 105 -5.92 9.89 19.76
CA ALA A 105 -5.77 8.48 20.12
C ALA A 105 -4.29 8.09 19.93
N GLY A 106 -3.47 8.41 20.93
CA GLY A 106 -2.02 8.35 20.79
C GLY A 106 -1.53 9.32 19.70
N VAL A 107 -0.90 8.79 18.65
CA VAL A 107 -0.40 9.62 17.52
C VAL A 107 -1.47 10.02 16.51
N MET A 108 -2.66 9.40 16.54
CA MET A 108 -3.76 9.76 15.64
C MET A 108 -4.50 10.99 16.16
N GLN A 109 -4.77 11.93 15.25
CA GLN A 109 -5.70 13.04 15.50
C GLN A 109 -7.11 12.58 15.12
N ILE A 110 -8.07 12.74 16.05
CA ILE A 110 -9.48 12.35 15.88
C ILE A 110 -10.36 13.59 15.79
N ALA A 111 -10.36 14.43 16.83
CA ALA A 111 -11.15 15.64 16.83
C ALA A 111 -10.58 16.70 15.87
N GLY A 112 -11.46 17.41 15.19
CA GLY A 112 -11.08 18.46 14.22
C GLY A 112 -10.65 17.95 12.86
N VAL A 113 -10.52 16.65 12.66
CA VAL A 113 -10.22 16.05 11.34
C VAL A 113 -11.47 16.08 10.48
N THR A 114 -11.34 16.61 9.26
CA THR A 114 -12.41 16.61 8.26
C THR A 114 -12.00 15.66 7.12
N PRO A 115 -12.72 14.56 6.91
CA PRO A 115 -12.44 13.67 5.81
C PRO A 115 -12.54 14.36 4.44
N PRO A 116 -11.81 13.89 3.45
CA PRO A 116 -12.01 14.34 2.08
C PRO A 116 -13.37 13.87 1.55
N THR A 117 -13.88 14.58 0.55
CA THR A 117 -15.07 14.20 -0.20
C THR A 117 -14.67 13.81 -1.61
N PHE A 118 -15.37 12.83 -2.17
CA PHE A 118 -15.18 12.35 -3.53
C PHE A 118 -16.45 12.57 -4.34
N SER A 119 -16.33 12.56 -5.67
CA SER A 119 -17.49 12.69 -6.56
C SER A 119 -18.42 11.47 -6.47
N ASN A 120 -17.87 10.29 -6.19
CA ASN A 120 -18.66 9.10 -5.94
C ASN A 120 -19.00 9.00 -4.43
N PRO A 121 -20.29 8.92 -4.06
CA PRO A 121 -20.69 8.79 -2.65
C PRO A 121 -20.16 7.54 -1.95
N ALA A 122 -20.03 6.41 -2.67
CA ALA A 122 -19.49 5.18 -2.10
C ALA A 122 -18.02 5.35 -1.70
N ASP A 123 -17.22 6.01 -2.54
CA ASP A 123 -15.83 6.33 -2.23
C ASP A 123 -15.73 7.32 -1.05
N THR A 124 -16.63 8.32 -1.01
CA THR A 124 -16.71 9.24 0.13
C THR A 124 -16.99 8.47 1.43
N ALA A 125 -17.90 7.50 1.40
CA ALA A 125 -18.21 6.67 2.56
C ALA A 125 -17.01 5.83 3.00
N ALA A 126 -16.34 5.16 2.07
CA ALA A 126 -15.16 4.33 2.35
C ALA A 126 -13.99 5.17 2.90
N TYR A 127 -13.65 6.27 2.23
CA TYR A 127 -12.56 7.15 2.66
C TYR A 127 -12.93 8.15 3.77
N SER A 128 -14.15 8.12 4.28
CA SER A 128 -14.52 8.91 5.46
C SER A 128 -14.02 8.30 6.77
N ARG A 129 -13.60 7.05 6.75
CA ARG A 129 -13.03 6.35 7.90
C ARG A 129 -11.57 6.72 8.10
N ILE A 130 -11.13 6.77 9.36
CA ILE A 130 -9.72 6.98 9.73
C ILE A 130 -9.01 5.67 10.08
N VAL A 131 -9.78 4.60 10.22
CA VAL A 131 -9.32 3.22 10.26
C VAL A 131 -10.04 2.49 9.12
N GLY A 132 -9.28 2.04 8.12
CA GLY A 132 -9.76 1.13 7.09
C GLY A 132 -9.77 -0.30 7.63
N LEU A 133 -10.81 -1.06 7.27
CA LEU A 133 -11.03 -2.40 7.79
C LEU A 133 -10.62 -3.45 6.76
N TYR A 134 -10.01 -4.52 7.22
CA TYR A 134 -9.79 -5.70 6.40
C TYR A 134 -11.12 -6.26 5.88
N GLY A 135 -11.20 -6.51 4.57
CA GLY A 135 -12.42 -6.99 3.91
C GLY A 135 -13.48 -5.91 3.65
N ASP A 136 -13.16 -4.64 3.86
CA ASP A 136 -14.02 -3.55 3.38
C ASP A 136 -14.05 -3.50 1.85
N VAL A 137 -15.06 -2.90 1.27
CA VAL A 137 -15.16 -2.71 -0.17
C VAL A 137 -14.82 -1.27 -0.51
N VAL A 138 -13.66 -1.05 -1.08
CA VAL A 138 -13.17 0.26 -1.52
C VAL A 138 -12.96 0.22 -3.03
N LEU A 139 -13.56 1.16 -3.75
CA LEU A 139 -13.52 1.19 -5.23
C LEU A 139 -13.99 -0.12 -5.89
N GLY A 140 -14.84 -0.88 -5.22
CA GLY A 140 -15.33 -2.17 -5.71
C GLY A 140 -14.38 -3.35 -5.50
N ILE A 141 -13.30 -3.17 -4.73
CA ILE A 141 -12.29 -4.18 -4.42
C ILE A 141 -12.32 -4.43 -2.91
N LEU A 142 -12.15 -5.70 -2.50
CA LEU A 142 -11.97 -6.04 -1.08
C LEU A 142 -10.59 -5.59 -0.62
N GLU A 143 -10.55 -4.82 0.47
CA GLU A 143 -9.30 -4.36 1.08
C GLU A 143 -8.59 -5.51 1.81
N PRO A 144 -7.37 -5.85 1.38
CA PRO A 144 -6.60 -6.93 1.99
C PRO A 144 -5.81 -6.51 3.23
N GLN A 145 -5.85 -5.25 3.60
CA GLN A 145 -5.08 -4.65 4.68
C GLN A 145 -5.96 -3.77 5.57
N MET A 146 -5.45 -3.42 6.74
CA MET A 146 -6.03 -2.38 7.57
C MET A 146 -5.30 -1.07 7.31
N ALA A 147 -6.02 0.03 7.13
CA ALA A 147 -5.46 1.34 6.92
C ALA A 147 -5.61 2.25 8.16
N PHE A 148 -4.66 3.14 8.36
CA PHE A 148 -4.71 4.15 9.43
C PHE A 148 -4.35 5.52 8.88
N ILE A 149 -5.23 6.49 9.13
CA ILE A 149 -5.01 7.90 8.77
C ILE A 149 -4.43 8.62 9.98
N ALA A 150 -3.29 9.24 9.81
CA ALA A 150 -2.59 9.96 10.88
C ALA A 150 -1.95 11.26 10.35
N PRO A 151 -1.63 12.25 11.20
CA PRO A 151 -0.93 13.45 10.77
C PRO A 151 0.36 13.15 10.02
N LEU A 152 0.67 13.93 8.97
CA LEU A 152 1.92 13.79 8.24
C LEU A 152 3.13 13.90 9.18
N GLY A 153 4.14 13.06 8.96
CA GLY A 153 5.30 12.95 9.84
C GLY A 153 5.12 12.00 11.02
N THR A 154 3.92 11.43 11.23
CA THR A 154 3.70 10.40 12.25
C THR A 154 4.63 9.22 12.02
N PRO A 155 5.37 8.76 13.06
CA PRO A 155 6.23 7.60 12.93
C PRO A 155 5.44 6.32 12.67
N VAL A 156 5.85 5.58 11.65
CA VAL A 156 5.49 4.17 11.45
C VAL A 156 6.46 3.31 12.26
N ILE A 157 5.93 2.36 13.02
CA ILE A 157 6.70 1.50 13.90
C ILE A 157 6.48 0.02 13.56
N SER A 158 7.48 -0.81 13.77
CA SER A 158 7.36 -2.25 13.55
C SER A 158 6.29 -2.86 14.44
N MET A 159 5.39 -3.64 13.85
CA MET A 159 4.34 -4.36 14.58
C MET A 159 4.90 -5.48 15.46
N LEU A 160 6.09 -6.01 15.12
CA LEU A 160 6.65 -7.21 15.73
C LEU A 160 8.18 -7.19 15.76
N ASP A 161 8.77 -8.09 16.55
CA ASP A 161 10.19 -8.40 16.43
C ASP A 161 10.43 -9.26 15.20
N GLY A 162 11.42 -8.89 14.37
CA GLY A 162 11.64 -9.63 13.14
C GLY A 162 12.87 -9.21 12.33
N THR A 163 12.84 -9.57 11.05
CA THR A 163 13.86 -9.21 10.07
C THR A 163 13.18 -8.57 8.88
N VAL A 164 13.65 -7.42 8.44
CA VAL A 164 13.22 -6.79 7.18
C VAL A 164 13.66 -7.70 6.02
N CYS A 165 12.72 -8.32 5.34
CA CYS A 165 12.99 -9.23 4.23
C CYS A 165 12.85 -8.57 2.87
N ASP A 166 12.04 -7.53 2.80
CA ASP A 166 11.77 -6.82 1.55
C ASP A 166 11.48 -5.35 1.84
N LEU A 167 11.81 -4.49 0.87
CA LEU A 167 11.62 -3.04 0.95
C LEU A 167 11.35 -2.50 -0.47
N PRO A 168 10.26 -2.93 -1.12
CA PRO A 168 9.96 -2.44 -2.45
C PRO A 168 9.51 -0.98 -2.43
N GLN A 169 9.86 -0.25 -3.50
CA GLN A 169 9.23 1.01 -3.81
C GLN A 169 7.92 0.74 -4.54
N LEU A 170 6.85 1.39 -4.11
CA LEU A 170 5.51 1.24 -4.66
C LEU A 170 5.25 2.20 -5.83
N TYR A 171 4.19 1.95 -6.59
CA TYR A 171 3.71 2.84 -7.66
C TYR A 171 3.44 4.27 -7.18
N SER A 172 3.08 4.42 -5.92
CA SER A 172 2.81 5.68 -5.21
C SER A 172 4.07 6.48 -4.84
N ASN A 173 5.27 6.00 -5.19
CA ASN A 173 6.59 6.55 -4.86
C ASN A 173 6.97 6.52 -3.37
N ASP A 174 6.26 5.75 -2.59
CA ASP A 174 6.58 5.40 -1.20
C ASP A 174 7.05 3.95 -1.10
N TYR A 175 7.07 3.37 0.07
CA TYR A 175 7.68 2.06 0.31
C TYR A 175 6.76 1.15 1.11
N SER A 176 6.93 -0.16 0.92
CA SER A 176 6.44 -1.19 1.82
C SER A 176 7.62 -1.79 2.58
N VAL A 177 7.57 -1.83 3.92
CA VAL A 177 8.53 -2.55 4.76
C VAL A 177 7.92 -3.87 5.17
N ARG A 178 8.50 -4.98 4.69
CA ARG A 178 8.00 -6.33 4.89
C ARG A 178 8.89 -7.08 5.87
N VAL A 179 8.32 -7.47 7.00
CA VAL A 179 9.05 -8.04 8.14
C VAL A 179 8.66 -9.49 8.35
N ALA A 180 9.62 -10.41 8.26
CA ALA A 180 9.43 -11.77 8.72
C ALA A 180 9.51 -11.84 10.27
N PRO A 181 8.65 -12.62 10.92
CA PRO A 181 8.72 -12.82 12.37
C PRO A 181 10.10 -13.32 12.83
N LYS A 182 10.46 -12.97 14.06
CA LYS A 182 11.69 -13.44 14.69
C LYS A 182 11.79 -14.97 14.64
N GLY A 183 12.93 -15.47 14.18
CA GLY A 183 13.16 -16.91 14.01
C GLY A 183 12.74 -17.45 12.64
N MET A 184 12.05 -16.66 11.82
CA MET A 184 11.73 -17.00 10.43
C MET A 184 12.80 -16.41 9.52
N ALA A 185 13.31 -17.21 8.58
CA ALA A 185 14.32 -16.74 7.61
C ALA A 185 13.67 -15.97 6.48
N CYS A 186 14.33 -14.92 6.01
CA CYS A 186 14.06 -14.37 4.68
C CYS A 186 14.48 -15.36 3.62
N MET A 187 13.61 -15.68 2.69
CA MET A 187 13.90 -16.56 1.55
C MET A 187 14.22 -15.72 0.32
N THR A 188 14.92 -16.28 -0.65
CA THR A 188 15.03 -15.67 -1.96
C THR A 188 13.64 -15.58 -2.58
N GLY A 189 13.15 -14.35 -2.80
CA GLY A 189 11.77 -14.11 -3.20
C GLY A 189 10.80 -13.87 -2.04
N GLY A 190 11.30 -13.68 -0.81
CA GLY A 190 10.54 -13.36 0.38
C GLY A 190 10.41 -14.54 1.36
N ALA A 191 9.93 -14.25 2.57
CA ALA A 191 9.53 -15.26 3.53
C ALA A 191 8.12 -15.79 3.20
N PRO A 192 7.78 -17.03 3.62
CA PRO A 192 6.43 -17.55 3.40
C PRO A 192 5.35 -16.75 4.13
N ILE A 193 5.73 -16.02 5.19
CA ILE A 193 4.84 -15.13 5.97
C ILE A 193 5.58 -13.84 6.22
N LEU A 194 5.00 -12.71 5.79
CA LEU A 194 5.52 -11.37 6.00
C LEU A 194 4.44 -10.47 6.62
N PHE A 195 4.86 -9.65 7.56
CA PHE A 195 4.02 -8.58 8.11
C PHE A 195 4.42 -7.28 7.43
N GLU A 196 3.45 -6.64 6.84
CA GLU A 196 3.64 -5.51 5.94
C GLU A 196 3.26 -4.19 6.60
N HIS A 197 4.11 -3.20 6.36
CA HIS A 197 3.87 -1.80 6.68
C HIS A 197 3.97 -1.08 5.33
N GLU A 198 2.85 -0.94 4.65
CA GLU A 198 2.76 -0.38 3.31
C GLU A 198 2.40 1.11 3.36
N HIS A 199 2.81 1.86 2.35
CA HIS A 199 2.67 3.30 2.29
C HIS A 199 3.41 4.06 3.41
N LEU A 200 4.73 3.90 3.44
CA LEU A 200 5.59 4.72 4.29
C LEU A 200 6.63 5.46 3.47
N ILE A 201 7.04 6.64 3.93
CA ILE A 201 8.11 7.44 3.35
C ILE A 201 9.31 7.52 4.31
N SER A 202 10.46 7.87 3.73
CA SER A 202 11.72 8.02 4.48
C SER A 202 12.08 6.77 5.30
N PRO A 203 12.19 5.58 4.66
CA PRO A 203 12.53 4.36 5.38
C PRO A 203 13.86 4.51 6.11
N LEU A 204 13.89 4.08 7.38
CA LEU A 204 15.06 4.13 8.27
C LEU A 204 15.72 2.76 8.41
N VAL A 205 15.25 1.77 7.66
CA VAL A 205 15.71 0.40 7.67
C VAL A 205 16.03 -0.07 6.26
N LYS A 206 16.76 -1.16 6.16
CA LYS A 206 17.10 -1.85 4.91
C LYS A 206 16.88 -3.35 5.03
N VAL A 207 16.81 -4.03 3.91
CA VAL A 207 16.74 -5.50 3.86
C VAL A 207 17.89 -6.12 4.65
N GLY A 208 17.56 -7.08 5.50
CA GLY A 208 18.47 -7.76 6.42
C GLY A 208 18.51 -7.18 7.84
N ASP A 209 18.02 -5.96 8.05
CA ASP A 209 17.99 -5.36 9.39
C ASP A 209 17.07 -6.14 10.33
N LYS A 210 17.54 -6.32 11.57
CA LYS A 210 16.72 -6.81 12.67
C LYS A 210 15.96 -5.67 13.30
N VAL A 211 14.67 -5.83 13.43
CA VAL A 211 13.79 -4.83 14.04
C VAL A 211 13.11 -5.38 15.29
N ARG A 212 12.73 -4.48 16.18
CA ARG A 212 11.93 -4.80 17.37
C ARG A 212 10.54 -4.18 17.23
N ALA A 213 9.55 -4.80 17.84
CA ALA A 213 8.23 -4.19 17.98
C ALA A 213 8.35 -2.77 18.58
N GLY A 214 7.69 -1.80 17.97
CA GLY A 214 7.78 -0.39 18.34
C GLY A 214 8.98 0.37 17.79
N GLN A 215 9.93 -0.29 17.11
CA GLN A 215 11.04 0.39 16.44
C GLN A 215 10.52 1.20 15.25
N ARG A 216 10.93 2.46 15.13
CA ARG A 216 10.57 3.32 13.99
C ARG A 216 11.14 2.77 12.69
N LEU A 217 10.26 2.69 11.67
CA LEU A 217 10.59 2.22 10.31
C LEU A 217 10.65 3.38 9.31
N GLY A 218 9.86 4.41 9.50
CA GLY A 218 9.73 5.57 8.64
C GLY A 218 8.63 6.50 9.15
N THR A 219 7.90 7.15 8.25
CA THR A 219 6.71 7.96 8.56
C THR A 219 5.58 7.60 7.60
N VAL A 220 4.34 7.88 8.00
CA VAL A 220 3.15 7.71 7.14
C VAL A 220 3.33 8.41 5.80
N SER A 221 2.82 7.81 4.74
CA SER A 221 2.93 8.33 3.38
C SER A 221 1.92 9.44 3.11
N ASP A 222 2.29 10.35 2.23
CA ASP A 222 1.47 11.45 1.74
C ASP A 222 0.88 11.18 0.34
N TYR A 223 0.87 9.91 -0.10
CA TYR A 223 0.47 9.56 -1.47
C TYR A 223 -0.99 9.87 -1.79
N MET A 224 -1.88 9.78 -0.80
CA MET A 224 -3.27 10.15 -0.96
C MET A 224 -3.44 11.67 -0.94
N SER A 225 -3.48 12.30 -2.12
CA SER A 225 -3.52 13.75 -2.28
C SER A 225 -4.64 14.43 -1.49
N ASN A 226 -5.81 13.78 -1.40
CA ASN A 226 -6.98 14.30 -0.66
C ASN A 226 -6.75 14.36 0.85
N TRP A 227 -6.09 13.36 1.43
CA TRP A 227 -5.68 13.37 2.83
C TRP A 227 -4.49 14.28 3.06
N LYS A 228 -3.52 14.27 2.15
CA LYS A 228 -2.35 15.18 2.17
C LYS A 228 -2.78 16.64 2.26
N ALA A 229 -3.80 17.05 1.50
CA ALA A 229 -4.35 18.41 1.54
C ALA A 229 -4.96 18.78 2.90
N LYS A 230 -5.22 17.80 3.76
CA LYS A 230 -5.69 17.97 5.14
C LYS A 230 -4.56 17.84 6.18
N GLY A 231 -3.31 17.75 5.75
CA GLY A 231 -2.16 17.52 6.63
C GLY A 231 -2.07 16.10 7.18
N MET A 232 -2.79 15.16 6.55
CA MET A 232 -2.87 13.76 6.98
C MET A 232 -2.16 12.87 5.97
N GLY A 233 -1.63 11.77 6.47
CA GLY A 233 -1.05 10.68 5.69
C GLY A 233 -1.73 9.36 5.99
N MET A 234 -1.35 8.32 5.26
CA MET A 234 -1.88 6.97 5.42
C MET A 234 -0.75 5.95 5.55
N ILE A 235 -1.03 4.91 6.29
CA ILE A 235 -0.27 3.65 6.36
C ILE A 235 -1.23 2.50 6.24
N GLU A 236 -0.86 1.47 5.51
CA GLU A 236 -1.56 0.19 5.51
C GLU A 236 -0.74 -0.86 6.23
N THR A 237 -1.42 -1.73 6.96
CA THR A 237 -0.80 -2.82 7.72
C THR A 237 -1.51 -4.12 7.41
N GLY A 238 -0.71 -5.14 7.13
CA GLY A 238 -1.23 -6.44 6.74
C GLY A 238 -0.32 -7.59 7.13
N VAL A 239 -0.82 -8.79 6.97
CA VAL A 239 -0.03 -9.99 6.93
C VAL A 239 -0.32 -10.71 5.64
N PHE A 240 0.71 -11.00 4.87
CA PHE A 240 0.55 -11.78 3.66
C PHE A 240 1.40 -13.04 3.69
N PHE A 241 0.96 -14.03 2.93
CA PHE A 241 1.55 -15.36 2.90
C PHE A 241 1.32 -16.03 1.54
N ALA A 242 2.16 -17.00 1.24
CA ALA A 242 2.01 -17.82 0.05
C ALA A 242 1.06 -18.98 0.33
N LYS A 243 0.17 -19.27 -0.63
CA LYS A 243 -0.60 -20.52 -0.66
C LYS A 243 -0.08 -21.43 -1.75
N ALA A 244 -0.09 -22.73 -1.51
CA ALA A 244 0.30 -23.72 -2.50
C ALA A 244 -0.57 -23.59 -3.75
N GLY A 245 0.07 -23.53 -4.92
CA GLY A 245 -0.61 -23.38 -6.21
C GLY A 245 -1.06 -21.96 -6.55
N SER A 246 -0.76 -20.95 -5.70
CA SER A 246 -1.03 -19.54 -5.97
C SER A 246 0.26 -18.81 -6.39
N ASN A 247 0.14 -17.97 -7.41
CA ASN A 247 1.23 -17.09 -7.87
C ASN A 247 1.13 -15.67 -7.29
N VAL A 248 0.08 -15.41 -6.50
CA VAL A 248 -0.17 -14.12 -5.86
C VAL A 248 -0.15 -14.30 -4.35
N PRO A 249 0.22 -13.29 -3.59
CA PRO A 249 0.12 -13.33 -2.14
C PRO A 249 -1.35 -13.37 -1.71
N TRP A 250 -1.57 -13.92 -0.53
CA TRP A 250 -2.83 -13.94 0.17
C TRP A 250 -2.70 -13.16 1.46
N HIS A 251 -3.70 -12.40 1.79
CA HIS A 251 -3.81 -11.68 3.04
C HIS A 251 -4.84 -12.34 3.95
N ALA A 252 -4.62 -12.19 5.24
CA ALA A 252 -5.54 -12.64 6.26
C ALA A 252 -5.85 -11.50 7.23
N CYS A 253 -6.97 -11.60 7.94
CA CYS A 253 -7.33 -10.64 8.95
C CYS A 253 -6.20 -10.46 9.99
N LEU A 254 -5.55 -9.30 9.97
CA LEU A 254 -4.38 -8.98 10.81
C LEU A 254 -4.67 -9.16 12.30
N ALA A 255 -5.87 -8.83 12.74
CA ALA A 255 -6.28 -8.91 14.14
C ALA A 255 -6.33 -10.33 14.72
N ASN A 256 -6.29 -11.38 13.88
CA ASN A 256 -6.17 -12.76 14.33
C ASN A 256 -4.78 -13.10 14.88
N TYR A 257 -3.76 -12.29 14.56
CA TYR A 257 -2.35 -12.58 14.84
C TYR A 257 -1.76 -11.69 15.92
N LEU A 258 -2.63 -11.01 16.68
CA LEU A 258 -2.24 -10.26 17.87
C LEU A 258 -1.60 -11.19 18.89
N ALA A 259 -0.46 -10.76 19.45
CA ALA A 259 0.20 -11.47 20.56
C ALA A 259 -0.80 -11.64 21.72
N PRO A 260 -0.92 -12.83 22.34
CA PRO A 260 -1.92 -13.08 23.39
C PRO A 260 -1.89 -12.06 24.52
N SER A 261 -0.70 -11.62 24.92
CA SER A 261 -0.50 -10.61 25.97
C SER A 261 -0.92 -9.19 25.58
N LYS A 262 -1.12 -8.93 24.28
CA LYS A 262 -1.50 -7.61 23.74
C LYS A 262 -2.92 -7.57 23.18
N LYS A 263 -3.53 -8.73 22.96
CA LYS A 263 -4.81 -8.83 22.26
C LYS A 263 -5.88 -7.94 22.88
N SER A 264 -6.13 -8.05 24.18
CA SER A 264 -7.18 -7.27 24.83
C SER A 264 -6.94 -5.77 24.76
N SER A 265 -5.72 -5.31 25.08
CA SER A 265 -5.40 -3.88 25.03
C SER A 265 -5.51 -3.33 23.61
N MET A 266 -4.99 -4.03 22.62
CA MET A 266 -5.04 -3.59 21.23
C MET A 266 -6.47 -3.57 20.67
N THR A 267 -7.29 -4.57 20.99
CA THR A 267 -8.72 -4.59 20.64
C THR A 267 -9.46 -3.40 21.26
N ASN A 268 -9.23 -3.11 22.54
CA ASN A 268 -9.85 -1.99 23.22
C ASN A 268 -9.43 -0.64 22.62
N VAL A 269 -8.17 -0.47 22.25
CA VAL A 269 -7.67 0.74 21.58
C VAL A 269 -8.41 0.96 20.26
N LEU A 270 -8.49 -0.06 19.41
CA LEU A 270 -9.14 0.05 18.11
C LEU A 270 -10.63 0.37 18.25
N THR A 271 -11.34 -0.36 19.14
CA THR A 271 -12.75 -0.09 19.46
C THR A 271 -12.95 1.34 19.97
N SER A 272 -12.05 1.84 20.80
CA SER A 272 -12.11 3.21 21.33
C SER A 272 -11.93 4.27 20.24
N ILE A 273 -11.01 4.02 19.28
CA ILE A 273 -10.77 4.91 18.13
C ILE A 273 -12.01 4.97 17.24
N GLU A 274 -12.58 3.82 16.89
CA GLU A 274 -13.78 3.76 16.04
C GLU A 274 -14.98 4.45 16.70
N ASN A 275 -15.23 4.18 17.98
CA ASN A 275 -16.27 4.86 18.76
C ASN A 275 -16.03 6.38 18.88
N GLY A 276 -14.77 6.78 19.10
CA GLY A 276 -14.38 8.20 19.14
C GLY A 276 -14.65 8.88 17.81
N TRP A 277 -14.34 8.22 16.71
CA TRP A 277 -14.60 8.76 15.38
C TRP A 277 -16.10 8.85 15.06
N ILE A 278 -16.88 7.81 15.38
CA ILE A 278 -18.34 7.82 15.29
C ILE A 278 -18.92 9.04 16.05
N ALA A 279 -18.47 9.24 17.29
CA ALA A 279 -18.95 10.35 18.12
C ALA A 279 -18.57 11.72 17.55
N VAL A 280 -17.32 11.91 17.13
CA VAL A 280 -16.83 13.17 16.54
C VAL A 280 -17.54 13.48 15.22
N ARG A 281 -17.87 12.47 14.43
CA ARG A 281 -18.58 12.61 13.16
C ARG A 281 -20.10 12.71 13.33
N ASN A 282 -20.61 12.35 14.50
CA ASN A 282 -22.05 12.18 14.76
C ASN A 282 -22.72 11.27 13.70
N ASP A 283 -22.03 10.20 13.33
CA ASP A 283 -22.48 9.27 12.30
C ASP A 283 -22.32 7.82 12.77
N PRO A 284 -23.38 7.21 13.31
CA PRO A 284 -23.34 5.83 13.80
C PRO A 284 -23.16 4.78 12.69
N GLY A 285 -23.32 5.17 11.43
CA GLY A 285 -23.14 4.28 10.27
C GLY A 285 -21.69 4.12 9.82
N LEU A 286 -20.74 4.92 10.34
CA LEU A 286 -19.34 4.89 9.90
C LEU A 286 -18.67 3.54 10.14
N TYR A 287 -18.91 2.92 11.29
CA TYR A 287 -18.40 1.59 11.65
C TYR A 287 -19.52 0.72 12.19
N SER A 288 -19.69 -0.47 11.63
CA SER A 288 -20.53 -1.50 12.23
C SER A 288 -19.65 -2.39 13.12
N LEU A 289 -19.48 -2.01 14.39
CA LEU A 289 -18.67 -2.79 15.34
C LEU A 289 -19.17 -4.24 15.47
N ALA A 290 -20.49 -4.45 15.37
CA ALA A 290 -21.10 -5.78 15.44
C ALA A 290 -20.80 -6.65 14.21
N ALA A 291 -20.44 -6.05 13.08
CA ALA A 291 -20.08 -6.80 11.86
C ALA A 291 -18.59 -7.21 11.85
N GLN A 292 -17.79 -6.67 12.76
CA GLN A 292 -16.38 -6.97 12.83
C GLN A 292 -16.12 -8.19 13.73
N ASN A 293 -15.42 -9.17 13.22
CA ASN A 293 -15.03 -10.35 14.00
C ASN A 293 -13.69 -10.93 13.50
N PRO A 294 -12.56 -10.69 14.22
CA PRO A 294 -12.41 -9.76 15.34
C PRO A 294 -12.51 -8.29 14.90
N ILE A 295 -12.47 -7.37 15.87
CA ILE A 295 -12.41 -5.93 15.59
C ILE A 295 -11.31 -5.63 14.57
N GLY A 296 -11.60 -4.77 13.59
CA GLY A 296 -10.70 -4.45 12.46
C GLY A 296 -10.95 -5.32 11.22
N CYS A 297 -11.79 -6.37 11.28
CA CYS A 297 -12.02 -7.26 10.14
C CYS A 297 -13.51 -7.53 9.89
N LEU A 298 -13.93 -7.33 8.65
CA LEU A 298 -15.30 -7.59 8.17
C LEU A 298 -15.48 -9.01 7.62
N THR A 299 -14.39 -9.69 7.32
CA THR A 299 -14.40 -11.10 6.90
C THR A 299 -13.26 -11.89 7.56
N GLN A 300 -13.42 -13.22 7.60
CA GLN A 300 -12.39 -14.17 7.98
C GLN A 300 -11.79 -14.88 6.78
N ASP A 301 -12.33 -14.64 5.59
CA ASP A 301 -11.79 -15.20 4.36
C ASP A 301 -10.45 -14.56 4.04
N ASP A 302 -9.52 -15.38 3.57
CA ASP A 302 -8.27 -14.85 3.02
C ASP A 302 -8.54 -14.14 1.68
N ILE A 303 -7.97 -12.97 1.51
CA ILE A 303 -8.13 -12.12 0.33
C ILE A 303 -6.87 -12.19 -0.51
N THR A 304 -7.02 -12.38 -1.83
CA THR A 304 -5.88 -12.29 -2.75
C THR A 304 -5.56 -10.84 -3.03
N ASP A 305 -4.28 -10.51 -2.98
CA ASP A 305 -3.79 -9.27 -3.52
C ASP A 305 -3.22 -9.53 -4.92
N SER A 306 -4.00 -9.20 -5.95
CA SER A 306 -3.56 -9.28 -7.34
C SER A 306 -2.70 -8.09 -7.77
N ASN A 307 -2.70 -7.02 -6.99
CA ASN A 307 -1.91 -5.83 -7.19
C ASN A 307 -0.90 -5.67 -6.05
N THR A 308 0.31 -6.15 -6.27
CA THR A 308 1.39 -6.03 -5.27
C THR A 308 1.86 -4.60 -5.03
N GLY A 309 1.32 -3.61 -5.76
CA GLY A 309 1.71 -2.21 -5.65
C GLY A 309 3.15 -1.90 -6.07
N VAL A 310 3.96 -2.90 -6.38
CA VAL A 310 5.40 -2.72 -6.68
C VAL A 310 5.58 -2.16 -8.10
N LYS A 311 6.50 -1.20 -8.25
CA LYS A 311 6.93 -0.60 -9.53
C LYS A 311 7.70 -1.56 -10.41
#